data_a8832cbbc0c721bab9510d0128d00b1f
#
_entry.id   a8832cbbc0c721bab9510d0128d00b1f
#
_cell.length_a   1.000
_cell.length_b   1.000
_cell.length_c   1.000
_cell.angle_alpha   90.00
_cell.angle_beta   90.00
_cell.angle_gamma   90.00
#
_symmetry.space_group_name_H-M   'P 1'
#
loop_
_entity.id
_entity.type
_entity.pdbx_description
1 polymer ?
#
loop_
_entity_poly.entity_id
_entity_poly.type
_entity_poly.pdbx_seq_one_letter_code
_entity_poly.pdbx_strand_id
1 'polypeptide(L)'
;AVREVSMFGGRAFMVNEKMAVHASKDGDLLVRVDVADDAKFSEVPGASPAEISPGRAMGAGWIRASAASVADDEQLRFWLDAALAYNRALTGKRG
;
A
#
# COMPACT_ATOMS: atom_id res chain seq x y z
N ALA A 1 4.12 10.54 -12.84
CA ALA A 1 5.14 9.60 -13.27
C ALA A 1 5.16 8.38 -12.35
N VAL A 2 5.01 7.20 -12.92
CA VAL A 2 5.02 5.94 -12.19
C VAL A 2 6.28 5.17 -12.57
N ARG A 3 6.97 4.64 -11.56
CA ARG A 3 8.20 3.87 -11.78
C ARG A 3 8.14 2.62 -10.92
N GLU A 4 8.50 1.50 -11.50
CA GLU A 4 8.58 0.22 -10.79
C GLU A 4 10.02 -0.06 -10.40
N VAL A 5 10.25 -0.44 -9.15
CA VAL A 5 11.59 -0.71 -8.63
C VAL A 5 11.58 -2.05 -7.89
N SER A 6 12.54 -2.92 -8.20
CA SER A 6 12.72 -4.16 -7.44
C SER A 6 13.24 -3.83 -6.06
N MET A 7 12.54 -4.32 -5.02
CA MET A 7 12.89 -3.96 -3.65
C MET A 7 12.33 -5.02 -2.69
N PHE A 8 13.13 -5.43 -1.73
CA PHE A 8 12.71 -6.38 -0.68
C PHE A 8 12.13 -7.70 -1.23
N GLY A 9 12.65 -8.16 -2.35
CA GLY A 9 12.19 -9.39 -2.97
C GLY A 9 10.87 -9.26 -3.73
N GLY A 10 10.35 -8.05 -3.86
CA GLY A 10 9.10 -7.77 -4.59
C GLY A 10 9.27 -6.56 -5.48
N ARG A 11 8.16 -5.90 -5.79
CA ARG A 11 8.15 -4.72 -6.67
C ARG A 11 7.49 -3.54 -5.97
N ALA A 12 8.22 -2.45 -5.88
CA ALA A 12 7.69 -1.19 -5.36
C ALA A 12 7.24 -0.33 -6.54
N PHE A 13 6.09 0.31 -6.40
CA PHE A 13 5.58 1.22 -7.42
C PHE A 13 5.69 2.64 -6.88
N MET A 14 6.63 3.38 -7.46
CA MET A 14 6.91 4.76 -7.08
C MET A 14 6.06 5.70 -7.90
N VAL A 15 5.35 6.58 -7.24
CA VAL A 15 4.55 7.60 -7.91
C VAL A 15 5.03 8.95 -7.42
N ASN A 16 5.42 9.83 -8.35
CA ASN A 16 5.99 11.14 -8.02
C ASN A 16 7.14 11.01 -7.01
N GLU A 17 7.99 10.02 -7.20
CA GLU A 17 9.20 9.73 -6.41
C GLU A 17 8.91 9.28 -4.97
N LYS A 18 7.67 8.88 -4.68
CA LYS A 18 7.31 8.30 -3.38
C LYS A 18 6.69 6.93 -3.59
N MET A 19 7.01 5.98 -2.71
CA MET A 19 6.43 4.66 -2.81
C MET A 19 4.95 4.71 -2.46
N ALA A 20 4.10 4.31 -3.40
CA ALA A 20 2.66 4.26 -3.18
C ALA A 20 2.23 2.88 -2.71
N VAL A 21 2.70 1.84 -3.38
CA VAL A 21 2.41 0.45 -3.02
C VAL A 21 3.64 -0.42 -3.26
N HIS A 22 3.67 -1.58 -2.60
CA HIS A 22 4.71 -2.58 -2.80
C HIS A 22 4.06 -3.95 -2.92
N ALA A 23 4.27 -4.61 -4.05
CA ALA A 23 3.77 -5.96 -4.27
C ALA A 23 4.86 -6.94 -3.81
N SER A 24 4.60 -7.66 -2.72
CA SER A 24 5.59 -8.58 -2.20
C SER A 24 5.60 -9.89 -2.99
N LYS A 25 6.68 -10.64 -2.85
CA LYS A 25 6.80 -11.93 -3.54
C LYS A 25 5.75 -12.94 -3.10
N ASP A 26 5.18 -12.75 -1.92
CA ASP A 26 4.13 -13.62 -1.39
C ASP A 26 2.75 -13.27 -1.93
N GLY A 27 2.64 -12.20 -2.72
CA GLY A 27 1.39 -11.76 -3.30
C GLY A 27 0.66 -10.70 -2.49
N ASP A 28 1.10 -10.43 -1.27
CA ASP A 28 0.49 -9.38 -0.45
C ASP A 28 0.86 -8.01 -1.01
N LEU A 29 -0.01 -7.04 -0.77
CA LEU A 29 0.22 -5.67 -1.21
C LEU A 29 0.42 -4.78 0.00
N LEU A 30 1.54 -4.05 0.04
CA LEU A 30 1.74 -3.00 1.03
C LEU A 30 1.19 -1.71 0.44
N VAL A 31 0.35 -1.02 1.20
CA VAL A 31 -0.33 0.17 0.74
C VAL A 31 -0.03 1.31 1.70
N ARG A 32 0.39 2.44 1.17
CA ARG A 32 0.63 3.61 1.99
C ARG A 32 -0.58 4.54 1.94
N VAL A 33 -1.17 4.80 3.10
CA VAL A 33 -2.33 5.67 3.24
C VAL A 33 -2.06 6.75 4.28
N ASP A 34 -2.95 7.72 4.38
CA ASP A 34 -2.82 8.78 5.39
C ASP A 34 -2.90 8.15 6.79
N VAL A 35 -2.02 8.59 7.67
CA VAL A 35 -2.00 8.12 9.06
C VAL A 35 -3.37 8.31 9.72
N ALA A 36 -4.07 9.40 9.39
CA ALA A 36 -5.39 9.67 9.94
C ALA A 36 -6.44 8.62 9.52
N ASP A 37 -6.19 7.92 8.41
CA ASP A 37 -7.11 6.91 7.89
C ASP A 37 -6.67 5.47 8.22
N ASP A 38 -5.58 5.31 8.96
CA ASP A 38 -5.01 4.00 9.25
C ASP A 38 -6.03 3.06 9.90
N ALA A 39 -6.74 3.54 10.92
CA ALA A 39 -7.72 2.71 11.63
C ALA A 39 -8.86 2.29 10.70
N LYS A 40 -9.32 3.20 9.86
CA LYS A 40 -10.39 2.94 8.88
C LYS A 40 -9.99 1.85 7.90
N PHE A 41 -8.79 1.96 7.33
CA PHE A 41 -8.33 0.98 6.35
C PHE A 41 -7.96 -0.35 6.98
N SER A 42 -7.52 -0.34 8.25
CA SER A 42 -7.19 -1.58 8.95
C SER A 42 -8.41 -2.46 9.21
N GLU A 43 -9.60 -1.90 9.14
CA GLU A 43 -10.85 -2.65 9.33
C GLU A 43 -11.36 -3.29 8.05
N VAL A 44 -10.77 -2.99 6.91
CA VAL A 44 -11.19 -3.58 5.63
C VAL A 44 -10.83 -5.06 5.64
N PRO A 45 -11.76 -5.95 5.20
CA PRO A 45 -11.46 -7.37 5.14
C PRO A 45 -10.19 -7.66 4.34
N GLY A 46 -9.30 -8.47 4.90
CA GLY A 46 -8.02 -8.78 4.28
C GLY A 46 -6.91 -7.81 4.63
N ALA A 47 -7.22 -6.72 5.33
CA ALA A 47 -6.23 -5.74 5.74
C ALA A 47 -5.68 -6.04 7.13
N SER A 48 -4.41 -5.71 7.34
CA SER A 48 -3.76 -5.83 8.63
C SER A 48 -2.62 -4.82 8.69
N PRO A 49 -2.10 -4.50 9.88
CA PRO A 49 -0.95 -3.62 9.97
C PRO A 49 0.25 -4.22 9.23
N ALA A 50 0.94 -3.40 8.45
CA ALA A 50 2.15 -3.87 7.76
C ALA A 50 3.28 -4.02 8.77
N GLU A 51 4.15 -4.99 8.55
CA GLU A 51 5.25 -5.29 9.45
C GLU A 51 6.59 -5.27 8.70
N ILE A 52 7.60 -4.70 9.34
CA ILE A 52 8.98 -4.72 8.85
C ILE A 52 9.56 -6.12 9.04
N SER A 53 9.24 -6.73 10.18
CA SER A 53 9.62 -8.09 10.52
C SER A 53 8.57 -8.62 11.49
N PRO A 54 8.51 -9.94 11.72
CA PRO A 54 7.49 -10.50 12.60
C PRO A 54 7.43 -9.77 13.96
N GLY A 55 6.25 -9.26 14.27
CA GLY A 55 6.01 -8.53 15.51
C GLY A 55 6.44 -7.07 15.51
N ARG A 56 6.99 -6.56 14.41
CA ARG A 56 7.45 -5.16 14.32
C ARG A 56 6.69 -4.42 13.23
N ALA A 57 5.68 -3.67 13.63
CA ALA A 57 4.88 -2.90 12.70
C ALA A 57 5.68 -1.80 12.02
N MET A 58 5.35 -1.50 10.76
CA MET A 58 5.94 -0.40 10.01
C MET A 58 5.46 0.96 10.51
N GLY A 59 4.36 0.96 11.27
CA GLY A 59 3.78 2.19 11.78
C GLY A 59 2.46 2.53 11.11
N ALA A 60 1.77 3.52 11.64
CA ALA A 60 0.50 3.96 11.10
C ALA A 60 0.68 4.47 9.67
N GLY A 61 -0.33 4.23 8.84
CA GLY A 61 -0.29 4.63 7.44
C GLY A 61 0.26 3.55 6.50
N TRP A 62 0.72 2.43 7.03
CA TRP A 62 1.17 1.30 6.23
C TRP A 62 0.25 0.11 6.47
N ILE A 63 -0.47 -0.30 5.43
CA ILE A 63 -1.46 -1.38 5.50
C ILE A 63 -1.02 -2.52 4.61
N ARG A 64 -1.19 -3.74 5.11
CA ARG A 64 -0.95 -4.94 4.33
C ARG A 64 -2.29 -5.50 3.88
N ALA A 65 -2.49 -5.59 2.57
CA ALA A 65 -3.65 -6.25 1.99
C ALA A 65 -3.23 -7.65 1.59
N SER A 66 -3.96 -8.66 2.04
CA SER A 66 -3.57 -10.06 1.81
C SER A 66 -3.66 -10.44 0.34
N ALA A 67 -2.85 -11.42 -0.06
CA ALA A 67 -2.85 -11.92 -1.44
C ALA A 67 -4.25 -12.38 -1.86
N ALA A 68 -4.96 -13.05 -0.98
CA ALA A 68 -6.31 -13.51 -1.27
C ALA A 68 -7.27 -12.35 -1.53
N SER A 69 -7.10 -11.26 -0.76
CA SER A 69 -7.92 -10.06 -0.92
C SER A 69 -7.66 -9.38 -2.26
N VAL A 70 -6.39 -9.16 -2.62
CA VAL A 70 -6.06 -8.44 -3.84
C VAL A 70 -6.12 -9.29 -5.11
N ALA A 71 -6.40 -10.56 -4.97
CA ALA A 71 -6.70 -11.41 -6.13
C ALA A 71 -8.02 -10.99 -6.78
N ASP A 72 -8.90 -10.34 -6.05
CA ASP A 72 -10.12 -9.77 -6.58
C ASP A 72 -9.82 -8.37 -7.15
N ASP A 73 -10.17 -8.14 -8.41
CA ASP A 73 -9.87 -6.89 -9.10
C ASP A 73 -10.47 -5.66 -8.43
N GLU A 74 -11.66 -5.78 -7.86
CA GLU A 74 -12.28 -4.66 -7.17
C GLU A 74 -11.53 -4.27 -5.91
N GLN A 75 -11.06 -5.28 -5.16
CA GLN A 75 -10.27 -5.04 -3.96
C GLN A 75 -8.92 -4.43 -4.31
N LEU A 76 -8.28 -4.94 -5.34
CA LEU A 76 -7.02 -4.40 -5.78
C LEU A 76 -7.16 -2.93 -6.18
N ARG A 77 -8.21 -2.62 -6.95
CA ARG A 77 -8.48 -1.24 -7.38
C ARG A 77 -8.74 -0.33 -6.19
N PHE A 78 -9.48 -0.82 -5.21
CA PHE A 78 -9.74 -0.06 -3.99
C PHE A 78 -8.44 0.39 -3.32
N TRP A 79 -7.50 -0.55 -3.16
CA TRP A 79 -6.23 -0.23 -2.50
C TRP A 79 -5.35 0.67 -3.34
N LEU A 80 -5.34 0.47 -4.66
CA LEU A 80 -4.56 1.33 -5.55
C LEU A 80 -5.10 2.76 -5.53
N ASP A 81 -6.43 2.92 -5.55
CA ASP A 81 -7.05 4.24 -5.49
C ASP A 81 -6.74 4.94 -4.16
N ALA A 82 -6.77 4.20 -3.06
CA ALA A 82 -6.44 4.76 -1.74
C ALA A 82 -4.99 5.24 -1.70
N ALA A 83 -4.07 4.43 -2.22
CA ALA A 83 -2.65 4.79 -2.25
C ALA A 83 -2.39 6.01 -3.13
N LEU A 84 -3.03 6.08 -4.29
CA LEU A 84 -2.85 7.20 -5.21
C LEU A 84 -3.43 8.48 -4.65
N ALA A 85 -4.57 8.39 -3.97
CA ALA A 85 -5.17 9.56 -3.33
C ALA A 85 -4.24 10.14 -2.27
N TYR A 86 -3.65 9.29 -1.44
CA TYR A 86 -2.70 9.74 -0.44
C TYR A 86 -1.44 10.31 -1.09
N ASN A 87 -0.95 9.64 -2.15
CA ASN A 87 0.24 10.09 -2.85
C ASN A 87 0.06 11.51 -3.40
N ARG A 88 -1.10 11.78 -3.98
CA ARG A 88 -1.40 13.12 -4.50
C ARG A 88 -1.39 14.16 -3.37
N ALA A 89 -1.98 13.82 -2.23
CA ALA A 89 -1.99 14.72 -1.09
C ALA A 89 -0.59 14.96 -0.54
N LEU A 90 0.22 13.90 -0.48
CA LEU A 90 1.58 13.97 0.06
C LEU A 90 2.51 14.79 -0.83
N THR A 91 2.42 14.60 -2.14
CA THR A 91 3.33 15.24 -3.10
C THR A 91 2.81 16.56 -3.65
N GLY A 92 1.54 16.86 -3.44
CA GLY A 92 0.91 18.04 -4.03
C GLY A 92 0.74 17.94 -5.54
N LYS A 93 0.89 16.75 -6.11
CA LYS A 93 0.79 16.54 -7.54
C LYS A 93 -0.59 16.04 -7.92
N ARG A 94 -1.06 16.41 -9.10
CA ARG A 94 -2.33 15.95 -9.63
C ARG A 94 -2.06 15.02 -10.80
N GLY A 95 -2.64 13.88 -10.75
CA GLY A 95 -2.54 12.95 -11.86
C GLY A 95 -1.76 11.71 -11.59
#